data_8d5da99d2f886531f6894ab751f00404
#
_entry.id   8d5da99d2f886531f6894ab751f00404
#
_cell.length_a   1.000
_cell.length_b   1.000
_cell.length_c   1.000
_cell.angle_alpha   90.00
_cell.angle_beta   90.00
_cell.angle_gamma   90.00
#
_symmetry.space_group_name_H-M   'P 1'
#
loop_
_entity.id
_entity.type
_entity.pdbx_description
1 polymer ?
#
loop_
_entity_poly.entity_id
_entity_poly.type
_entity_poly.pdbx_seq_one_letter_code
_entity_poly.pdbx_strand_id
1 'polypeptide(L)'
;MIRLLAVDMDGTCLNGRSRMTEETVRTLRKAADAGIIVVPTTGRPLTCLPYRLTQEKGLYRYAITSNGAQVVDINEKKTIFRMLMKRERVVQFLKECEGLNVARMTHIQHRYVMEG
;
A
#
# COMPACT_ATOMS: atom_id res chain seq x y z
N MET A 1 -6.92 -23.49 -9.60
CA MET A 1 -7.84 -22.73 -8.72
C MET A 1 -7.11 -21.52 -8.16
N ILE A 2 -7.69 -20.33 -8.32
CA ILE A 2 -7.10 -19.07 -7.78
C ILE A 2 -7.31 -19.06 -6.27
N ARG A 3 -6.23 -18.81 -5.51
CA ARG A 3 -6.26 -18.75 -4.04
C ARG A 3 -5.95 -17.37 -3.48
N LEU A 4 -5.28 -16.54 -4.25
CA LEU A 4 -4.88 -15.19 -3.86
C LEU A 4 -5.16 -14.22 -4.99
N LEU A 5 -5.68 -13.05 -4.64
CA LEU A 5 -5.96 -11.94 -5.52
C LEU A 5 -5.18 -10.71 -5.02
N ALA A 6 -4.08 -10.40 -5.66
CA ALA A 6 -3.35 -9.15 -5.44
C ALA A 6 -4.01 -8.05 -6.28
N VAL A 7 -4.44 -6.98 -5.63
CA VAL A 7 -5.26 -5.93 -6.26
C VAL A 7 -4.59 -4.59 -6.08
N ASP A 8 -4.27 -3.95 -7.21
CA ASP A 8 -3.76 -2.58 -7.21
C ASP A 8 -4.86 -1.58 -6.79
N MET A 9 -4.46 -0.49 -6.16
CA MET A 9 -5.39 0.49 -5.60
C MET A 9 -5.62 1.66 -6.57
N ASP A 10 -4.63 2.50 -6.76
CA ASP A 10 -4.76 3.72 -7.57
C ASP A 10 -4.95 3.41 -9.05
N GLY A 11 -6.05 3.88 -9.64
CA GLY A 11 -6.38 3.61 -11.03
C GLY A 11 -6.97 2.22 -11.32
N THR A 12 -7.12 1.37 -10.30
CA THR A 12 -7.69 0.01 -10.41
C THR A 12 -8.92 -0.15 -9.50
N CYS A 13 -8.71 -0.22 -8.20
CA CYS A 13 -9.82 -0.33 -7.22
C CYS A 13 -10.36 1.03 -6.77
N LEU A 14 -9.62 2.09 -6.98
CA LEU A 14 -10.01 3.44 -6.64
C LEU A 14 -10.44 4.20 -7.90
N ASN A 15 -11.52 4.96 -7.79
CA ASN A 15 -11.98 5.85 -8.86
C ASN A 15 -11.08 7.11 -8.95
N GLY A 16 -11.38 7.99 -9.91
CA GLY A 16 -10.65 9.25 -10.11
C GLY A 16 -10.65 10.23 -8.93
N ARG A 17 -11.42 9.94 -7.87
CA ARG A 17 -11.44 10.70 -6.61
C ARG A 17 -10.75 9.93 -5.47
N SER A 18 -9.96 8.93 -5.79
CA SER A 18 -9.27 8.05 -4.83
C SER A 18 -10.22 7.35 -3.84
N ARG A 19 -11.43 7.02 -4.28
CA ARG A 19 -12.44 6.35 -3.48
C ARG A 19 -12.79 4.98 -4.06
N MET A 20 -12.97 4.01 -3.17
CA MET A 20 -13.48 2.70 -3.51
C MET A 20 -15.01 2.73 -3.60
N THR A 21 -15.56 2.25 -4.71
CA THR A 21 -17.02 2.19 -4.90
C THR A 21 -17.63 1.02 -4.14
N GLU A 22 -18.95 1.09 -3.86
CA GLU A 22 -19.71 -0.02 -3.27
C GLU A 22 -19.62 -1.30 -4.11
N GLU A 23 -19.64 -1.16 -5.42
CA GLU A 23 -19.54 -2.30 -6.33
C GLU A 23 -18.19 -3.00 -6.20
N THR A 24 -17.10 -2.23 -6.14
CA THR A 24 -15.75 -2.78 -5.93
C THR A 24 -15.66 -3.51 -4.60
N VAL A 25 -16.12 -2.89 -3.50
CA VAL A 25 -16.15 -3.53 -2.18
C VAL A 25 -16.95 -4.83 -2.21
N ARG A 26 -18.13 -4.82 -2.81
CA ARG A 26 -18.99 -6.00 -2.92
C ARG A 26 -18.32 -7.12 -3.71
N THR A 27 -17.64 -6.78 -4.80
CA THR A 27 -16.93 -7.76 -5.63
C THR A 27 -15.76 -8.39 -4.89
N LEU A 28 -14.95 -7.59 -4.21
CA LEU A 28 -13.85 -8.09 -3.39
C LEU A 28 -14.37 -8.93 -2.22
N ARG A 29 -15.50 -8.56 -1.61
CA ARG A 29 -16.14 -9.33 -0.55
C ARG A 29 -16.58 -10.70 -1.04
N LYS A 30 -17.20 -10.80 -2.22
CA LYS A 30 -17.54 -12.08 -2.83
C LYS A 30 -16.32 -12.98 -3.03
N ALA A 31 -15.19 -12.41 -3.46
CA ALA A 31 -13.95 -13.15 -3.61
C ALA A 31 -13.44 -13.67 -2.26
N ALA A 32 -13.43 -12.83 -1.23
CA ALA A 32 -13.01 -13.20 0.12
C ALA A 32 -13.92 -14.29 0.71
N ASP A 33 -15.25 -14.17 0.56
CA ASP A 33 -16.23 -15.15 1.03
C ASP A 33 -16.09 -16.50 0.30
N ALA A 34 -15.61 -16.48 -0.93
CA ALA A 34 -15.27 -17.71 -1.69
C ALA A 34 -13.92 -18.33 -1.27
N GLY A 35 -13.26 -17.81 -0.25
CA GLY A 35 -11.98 -18.31 0.27
C GLY A 35 -10.74 -17.82 -0.47
N ILE A 36 -10.89 -16.80 -1.32
CA ILE A 36 -9.75 -16.17 -2.00
C ILE A 36 -9.13 -15.11 -1.07
N ILE A 37 -7.83 -15.18 -0.86
CA ILE A 37 -7.11 -14.19 -0.06
C ILE A 37 -6.98 -12.91 -0.88
N VAL A 38 -7.65 -11.85 -0.47
CA VAL A 38 -7.56 -10.53 -1.12
C VAL A 38 -6.43 -9.75 -0.49
N VAL A 39 -5.48 -9.28 -1.31
CA VAL A 39 -4.28 -8.55 -0.87
C VAL A 39 -4.19 -7.21 -1.62
N PRO A 40 -4.52 -6.10 -0.97
CA PRO A 40 -4.21 -4.78 -1.52
C PRO A 40 -2.71 -4.64 -1.78
N THR A 41 -2.37 -4.18 -2.98
CA THR A 41 -0.97 -4.02 -3.43
C THR A 41 -0.82 -2.61 -3.95
N THR A 42 0.05 -1.80 -3.33
CA THR A 42 0.09 -0.36 -3.59
C THR A 42 1.47 0.26 -3.35
N GLY A 43 1.74 1.35 -4.07
CA GLY A 43 2.88 2.24 -3.76
C GLY A 43 2.70 3.06 -2.48
N ARG A 44 1.46 3.15 -1.96
CA ARG A 44 1.18 3.91 -0.75
C ARG A 44 1.81 3.26 0.49
N PRO A 45 2.27 4.04 1.47
CA PRO A 45 2.58 3.52 2.80
C PRO A 45 1.30 3.11 3.53
N LEU A 46 1.43 2.27 4.55
CA LEU A 46 0.29 1.69 5.26
C LEU A 46 -0.72 2.73 5.77
N THR A 47 -0.23 3.85 6.29
CA THR A 47 -1.10 4.92 6.85
C THR A 47 -1.88 5.69 5.77
N CYS A 48 -1.54 5.51 4.50
CA CYS A 48 -2.20 6.15 3.36
C CYS A 48 -3.14 5.20 2.59
N LEU A 49 -3.42 4.03 3.13
CA LEU A 49 -4.44 3.15 2.57
C LEU A 49 -5.81 3.83 2.61
N PRO A 50 -6.69 3.59 1.62
CA PRO A 50 -8.02 4.16 1.60
C PRO A 50 -8.79 3.83 2.88
N TYR A 51 -9.39 4.84 3.49
CA TYR A 51 -10.16 4.71 4.74
C TYR A 51 -11.24 3.63 4.65
N ARG A 52 -11.96 3.57 3.53
CA ARG A 52 -12.98 2.54 3.30
C ARG A 52 -12.41 1.14 3.41
N LEU A 53 -11.24 0.92 2.85
CA LEU A 53 -10.57 -0.38 2.88
C LEU A 53 -10.23 -0.81 4.31
N THR A 54 -9.80 0.13 5.15
CA THR A 54 -9.43 -0.16 6.54
C THR A 54 -10.66 -0.42 7.44
N GLN A 55 -11.85 -0.01 7.01
CA GLN A 55 -13.10 -0.22 7.76
C GLN A 55 -13.80 -1.53 7.44
N GLU A 56 -13.50 -2.12 6.28
CA GLU A 56 -14.10 -3.38 5.85
C GLU A 56 -13.46 -4.58 6.56
N LYS A 57 -13.93 -4.85 7.79
CA LYS A 57 -13.44 -5.97 8.60
C LYS A 57 -13.53 -7.29 7.83
N GLY A 58 -12.46 -8.07 7.89
CA GLY A 58 -12.39 -9.41 7.28
C GLY A 58 -12.34 -9.42 5.75
N LEU A 59 -12.27 -8.27 5.09
CA LEU A 59 -12.12 -8.21 3.64
C LEU A 59 -10.71 -8.65 3.23
N TYR A 60 -9.71 -8.20 3.95
CA TYR A 60 -8.32 -8.59 3.73
C TYR A 60 -7.56 -8.60 5.05
N ARG A 61 -6.57 -9.45 5.13
CA ARG A 61 -5.68 -9.57 6.29
C ARG A 61 -4.30 -8.99 6.00
N TYR A 62 -3.80 -9.16 4.79
CA TYR A 62 -2.46 -8.75 4.39
C TYR A 62 -2.53 -7.59 3.41
N ALA A 63 -1.53 -6.73 3.44
CA ALA A 63 -1.33 -5.69 2.44
C ALA A 63 0.14 -5.61 2.02
N ILE A 64 0.36 -5.42 0.73
CA ILE A 64 1.68 -5.13 0.16
C ILE A 64 1.73 -3.62 -0.07
N THR A 65 2.65 -2.95 0.60
CA THR A 65 2.75 -1.48 0.63
C THR A 65 4.12 -1.00 0.16
N SER A 66 4.23 0.30 -0.08
CA SER A 66 5.50 0.95 -0.45
C SER A 66 6.18 0.27 -1.65
N ASN A 67 5.41 -0.01 -2.71
CA ASN A 67 5.87 -0.70 -3.92
C ASN A 67 6.52 -2.08 -3.65
N GLY A 68 6.01 -2.83 -2.69
CA GLY A 68 6.52 -4.16 -2.34
C GLY A 68 7.62 -4.15 -1.27
N ALA A 69 8.06 -2.98 -0.81
CA ALA A 69 9.07 -2.89 0.24
C ALA A 69 8.58 -3.39 1.60
N GLN A 70 7.27 -3.49 1.79
CA GLN A 70 6.67 -4.00 3.03
C GLN A 70 5.48 -4.91 2.75
N VAL A 71 5.37 -5.98 3.54
CA VAL A 71 4.16 -6.80 3.66
C VAL A 71 3.71 -6.76 5.11
N VAL A 72 2.45 -6.42 5.33
CA VAL A 72 1.90 -6.19 6.68
C VAL A 72 0.72 -7.12 6.92
N ASP A 73 0.67 -7.73 8.09
CA ASP A 73 -0.53 -8.35 8.64
C ASP A 73 -1.31 -7.28 9.40
N ILE A 74 -2.45 -6.90 8.85
CA ILE A 74 -3.30 -5.83 9.39
C ILE A 74 -3.94 -6.24 10.72
N ASN A 75 -4.33 -7.50 10.85
CA ASN A 75 -5.02 -8.00 12.04
C ASN A 75 -4.06 -8.07 13.23
N GLU A 76 -2.86 -8.60 13.01
CA GLU A 76 -1.82 -8.73 14.04
C GLU A 76 -1.02 -7.43 14.21
N LYS A 77 -1.26 -6.41 13.38
CA LYS A 77 -0.47 -5.16 13.34
C LYS A 77 1.04 -5.42 13.25
N LYS A 78 1.41 -6.41 12.45
CA LYS A 78 2.77 -6.92 12.36
C LYS A 78 3.32 -6.79 10.94
N THR A 79 4.54 -6.31 10.81
CA THR A 79 5.29 -6.37 9.56
C THR A 79 5.82 -7.77 9.36
N ILE A 80 5.39 -8.46 8.28
CA ILE A 80 5.82 -9.82 7.93
C ILE A 80 7.13 -9.76 7.14
N PHE A 81 7.25 -8.80 6.24
CA PHE A 81 8.41 -8.60 5.38
C PHE A 81 8.70 -7.12 5.26
N ARG A 82 9.97 -6.77 5.28
CA ARG A 82 10.43 -5.41 5.05
C ARG A 82 11.81 -5.41 4.41
N MET A 83 11.95 -4.64 3.35
CA MET A 83 13.23 -4.33 2.73
C MET A 83 13.47 -2.83 2.80
N LEU A 84 14.50 -2.42 3.52
CA LEU A 84 14.85 -1.02 3.71
C LEU A 84 16.11 -0.67 2.92
N MET A 85 16.12 0.54 2.38
CA MET A 85 17.35 1.13 1.88
C MET A 85 18.27 1.48 3.06
N LYS A 86 19.56 1.30 2.91
CA LYS A 86 20.56 1.77 3.89
C LYS A 86 20.49 3.29 3.97
N ARG A 87 20.53 3.83 5.19
CA ARG A 87 20.46 5.27 5.44
C ARG A 87 21.45 6.07 4.59
N GLU A 88 22.69 5.59 4.48
CA GLU A 88 23.76 6.24 3.71
C GLU A 88 23.39 6.39 2.24
N ARG A 89 22.71 5.37 1.68
CA ARG A 89 22.24 5.39 0.28
C ARG A 89 21.11 6.41 0.08
N VAL A 90 20.20 6.50 1.03
CA VAL A 90 19.12 7.50 0.98
C VAL A 90 19.70 8.90 1.04
N VAL A 91 20.61 9.16 1.96
CA VAL A 91 21.28 10.47 2.11
C VAL A 91 22.06 10.82 0.84
N GLN A 92 22.82 9.88 0.29
CA GLN A 92 23.55 10.07 -0.96
C GLN A 92 22.61 10.44 -2.10
N PHE A 93 21.53 9.69 -2.29
CA PHE A 93 20.53 9.94 -3.33
C PHE A 93 19.90 11.35 -3.20
N LEU A 94 19.53 11.74 -1.97
CA LEU A 94 18.95 13.07 -1.74
C LEU A 94 19.94 14.19 -2.07
N LYS A 95 21.24 14.02 -1.76
CA LYS A 95 22.29 14.97 -2.13
C LYS A 95 22.48 15.05 -3.65
N GLU A 96 22.47 13.92 -4.35
CA GLU A 96 22.57 13.88 -5.81
C GLU A 96 21.39 14.57 -6.50
N CYS A 97 20.24 14.64 -5.84
CA CYS A 97 19.06 15.36 -6.32
C CYS A 97 19.06 16.85 -5.96
N GLU A 98 20.04 17.34 -5.21
CA GLU A 98 20.15 18.77 -4.92
C GLU A 98 20.39 19.57 -6.21
N GLY A 99 19.66 20.67 -6.36
CA GLY A 99 19.71 21.51 -7.57
C GLY A 99 18.85 21.03 -8.74
N LEU A 100 18.23 19.84 -8.64
CA LEU A 100 17.23 19.39 -9.61
C LEU A 100 15.85 19.97 -9.26
N ASN A 101 15.10 20.37 -10.28
CA ASN A 101 13.71 20.83 -10.09
C ASN A 101 12.77 19.64 -9.95
N VAL A 102 12.92 18.89 -8.86
CA VAL A 102 12.12 17.68 -8.57
C VAL A 102 11.68 17.66 -7.11
N ALA A 103 10.47 17.18 -6.86
CA ALA A 103 10.03 16.87 -5.50
C ALA A 103 10.67 15.56 -5.03
N ARG A 104 11.18 15.56 -3.81
CA ARG A 104 11.80 14.38 -3.18
C ARG A 104 10.89 13.84 -2.09
N MET A 105 10.63 12.55 -2.12
CA MET A 105 9.77 11.89 -1.16
C MET A 105 10.35 10.55 -0.74
N THR A 106 10.30 10.26 0.54
CA THR A 106 10.69 8.97 1.11
C THR A 106 9.56 8.40 1.96
N HIS A 107 9.58 7.10 2.19
CA HIS A 107 8.67 6.43 3.11
C HIS A 107 9.41 6.14 4.42
N ILE A 108 8.93 6.71 5.52
CA ILE A 108 9.48 6.48 6.85
C ILE A 108 8.35 6.08 7.81
N GLN A 109 8.51 4.97 8.51
CA GLN A 109 7.55 4.51 9.52
C GLN A 109 6.10 4.52 9.01
N HIS A 110 5.85 3.89 7.86
CA HIS A 110 4.53 3.75 7.24
C HIS A 110 3.88 5.06 6.75
N ARG A 111 4.63 6.14 6.57
CA ARG A 111 4.15 7.43 6.08
C ARG A 111 5.07 8.01 5.03
N TYR A 112 4.55 8.97 4.25
CA TYR A 112 5.37 9.81 3.39
C TYR A 112 6.11 10.86 4.19
N VAL A 113 7.36 11.12 3.80
CA VAL A 113 8.13 12.29 4.21
C VAL A 113 8.59 12.99 2.94
N MET A 114 8.20 14.25 2.80
CA MET A 114 8.56 15.09 1.65
C MET A 114 9.53 16.16 2.09
N GLU A 115 10.50 16.43 1.26
CA GLU A 115 11.35 17.60 1.36
C GLU A 115 10.89 18.62 0.32
N GLY A 116 10.45 19.74 0.81
CA GLY A 116 10.02 20.88 0.00
C GLY A 116 11.17 21.83 -0.32
#